data_88067b2d2255ea82b51f182d306395fb
#
_entry.id   88067b2d2255ea82b51f182d306395fb
#
_cell.length_a   1.000
_cell.length_b   1.000
_cell.length_c   1.000
_cell.angle_alpha   90.00
_cell.angle_beta   90.00
_cell.angle_gamma   90.00
#
_symmetry.space_group_name_H-M   'P 1'
#
loop_
_entity.id
_entity.type
_entity.pdbx_description
1 polymer ?
#
loop_
_entity_poly.entity_id
_entity_poly.type
_entity_poly.pdbx_seq_one_letter_code
_entity_poly.pdbx_strand_id
1 'polypeptide(L)'
;MTFHLAIIPDGNRRWAKQHGLKGYKKLYDKGFQGLSDITDTAFAEGVTHLSLWGSSHANIADRSSEFFSSIDRAFRDNVEKLSDNPAIEKYDVHINIIGEWRDSLTPKTVEVFEQAIAKTAHRAGRELTILIDYSGTRERTAATQSLIADPTQDSPVEQLLRSRSWTGYLPDVDLIIRTGAWQDPHNSAGFLSFLVDEAQYSFPELLWPDFTPALLTDIISDYNSRERRRGK
;
A
#
# COMPACT_ATOMS: atom_id res chain seq x y z
N MET A 1 -17.35 5.29 11.44
CA MET A 1 -16.28 4.50 12.12
C MET A 1 -15.13 4.39 11.13
N THR A 2 -13.90 4.60 11.56
CA THR A 2 -12.73 4.49 10.68
C THR A 2 -12.36 3.02 10.51
N PHE A 3 -12.11 2.58 9.29
CA PHE A 3 -11.60 1.24 8.98
C PHE A 3 -10.43 1.38 8.01
N HIS A 4 -9.22 1.04 8.48
CA HIS A 4 -7.99 1.08 7.70
C HIS A 4 -7.56 -0.34 7.31
N LEU A 5 -7.71 -0.64 6.03
CA LEU A 5 -7.25 -1.88 5.41
C LEU A 5 -5.89 -1.66 4.74
N ALA A 6 -4.93 -2.54 4.98
CA ALA A 6 -3.64 -2.54 4.31
C ALA A 6 -3.42 -3.85 3.55
N ILE A 7 -2.93 -3.78 2.29
CA ILE A 7 -2.74 -4.96 1.44
C ILE A 7 -1.29 -5.03 0.93
N ILE A 8 -0.68 -6.20 1.10
CA ILE A 8 0.64 -6.56 0.54
C ILE A 8 0.41 -7.58 -0.58
N PRO A 9 0.44 -7.16 -1.86
CA PRO A 9 0.19 -8.02 -3.02
C PRO A 9 1.42 -8.87 -3.38
N ASP A 10 1.73 -9.88 -2.55
CA ASP A 10 2.89 -10.75 -2.75
C ASP A 10 2.55 -12.01 -3.55
N GLY A 11 3.59 -12.58 -4.19
CA GLY A 11 3.49 -13.82 -4.93
C GLY A 11 3.50 -13.69 -6.46
N ASN A 12 3.55 -12.48 -7.02
CA ASN A 12 3.51 -12.24 -8.46
C ASN A 12 4.53 -13.06 -9.25
N ARG A 13 5.81 -13.10 -8.82
CA ARG A 13 6.88 -13.85 -9.50
C ARG A 13 6.68 -15.37 -9.41
N ARG A 14 6.23 -15.86 -8.26
CA ARG A 14 5.92 -17.29 -8.06
C ARG A 14 4.79 -17.72 -8.98
N TRP A 15 3.73 -16.91 -9.03
CA TRP A 15 2.58 -17.12 -9.91
C TRP A 15 3.00 -17.17 -11.38
N ALA A 16 3.79 -16.20 -11.85
CA ALA A 16 4.29 -16.17 -13.22
C ALA A 16 5.12 -17.42 -13.57
N LYS A 17 5.98 -17.88 -12.65
CA LYS A 17 6.76 -19.10 -12.81
C LYS A 17 5.86 -20.34 -12.95
N GLN A 18 4.83 -20.46 -12.11
CA GLN A 18 3.87 -21.56 -12.13
C GLN A 18 3.07 -21.62 -13.44
N HIS A 19 2.77 -20.45 -14.04
CA HIS A 19 1.99 -20.34 -15.27
C HIS A 19 2.85 -20.18 -16.54
N GLY A 20 4.17 -20.41 -16.45
CA GLY A 20 5.07 -20.28 -17.60
C GLY A 20 5.15 -18.90 -18.22
N LEU A 21 4.78 -17.85 -17.48
CA LEU A 21 4.78 -16.47 -17.95
C LEU A 21 6.22 -15.95 -18.02
N LYS A 22 6.64 -15.48 -19.19
CA LYS A 22 7.99 -14.92 -19.38
C LYS A 22 7.92 -13.41 -19.59
N GLY A 23 8.89 -12.71 -19.00
CA GLY A 23 9.07 -11.25 -19.13
C GLY A 23 8.33 -10.44 -18.06
N TYR A 24 9.01 -9.41 -17.58
CA TYR A 24 8.53 -8.56 -16.48
C TYR A 24 7.27 -7.77 -16.85
N LYS A 25 7.14 -7.33 -18.10
CA LYS A 25 5.94 -6.61 -18.56
C LYS A 25 4.66 -7.39 -18.29
N LYS A 26 4.58 -8.64 -18.77
CA LYS A 26 3.41 -9.50 -18.59
C LYS A 26 3.14 -9.82 -17.13
N LEU A 27 4.20 -9.98 -16.33
CA LEU A 27 4.12 -10.18 -14.89
C LEU A 27 3.42 -9.02 -14.21
N TYR A 28 3.84 -7.78 -14.50
CA TYR A 28 3.24 -6.60 -13.88
C TYR A 28 1.84 -6.30 -14.42
N ASP A 29 1.62 -6.44 -15.73
CA ASP A 29 0.27 -6.30 -16.31
C ASP A 29 -0.73 -7.24 -15.59
N LYS A 30 -0.31 -8.48 -15.28
CA LYS A 30 -1.14 -9.43 -14.53
C LYS A 30 -1.27 -9.08 -13.05
N GLY A 31 -0.19 -8.64 -12.40
CA GLY A 31 -0.19 -8.24 -11.00
C GLY A 31 -1.08 -7.03 -10.70
N PHE A 32 -1.25 -6.12 -11.66
CA PHE A 32 -2.13 -4.97 -11.54
C PHE A 32 -3.56 -5.22 -12.05
N GLN A 33 -3.76 -6.33 -12.78
CA GLN A 33 -5.09 -6.72 -13.21
C GLN A 33 -5.99 -6.96 -11.99
N GLY A 34 -7.15 -6.33 -11.97
CA GLY A 34 -8.09 -6.44 -10.86
C GLY A 34 -7.85 -5.49 -9.68
N LEU A 35 -6.73 -4.73 -9.66
CA LEU A 35 -6.50 -3.76 -8.59
C LEU A 35 -7.63 -2.74 -8.45
N SER A 36 -8.20 -2.33 -9.58
CA SER A 36 -9.35 -1.44 -9.65
C SER A 36 -10.57 -2.03 -8.95
N ASP A 37 -10.88 -3.31 -9.22
CA ASP A 37 -12.02 -4.03 -8.64
C ASP A 37 -11.82 -4.28 -7.15
N ILE A 38 -10.59 -4.59 -6.73
CA ILE A 38 -10.23 -4.72 -5.31
C ILE A 38 -10.41 -3.39 -4.58
N THR A 39 -10.02 -2.28 -5.19
CA THR A 39 -10.18 -0.93 -4.62
C THR A 39 -11.67 -0.56 -4.49
N ASP A 40 -12.47 -0.76 -5.52
CA ASP A 40 -13.93 -0.52 -5.49
C ASP A 40 -14.60 -1.39 -4.42
N THR A 41 -14.25 -2.69 -4.36
CA THR A 41 -14.78 -3.63 -3.35
C THR A 41 -14.41 -3.20 -1.94
N ALA A 42 -13.14 -2.84 -1.68
CA ALA A 42 -12.73 -2.39 -0.36
C ALA A 42 -13.56 -1.19 0.12
N PHE A 43 -13.77 -0.21 -0.75
CA PHE A 43 -14.59 0.95 -0.41
C PHE A 43 -16.08 0.63 -0.28
N ALA A 44 -16.61 -0.31 -1.08
CA ALA A 44 -17.98 -0.81 -0.95
C ALA A 44 -18.22 -1.51 0.39
N GLU A 45 -17.22 -2.26 0.90
CA GLU A 45 -17.24 -2.94 2.20
C GLU A 45 -16.99 -1.99 3.41
N GLY A 46 -16.95 -0.67 3.18
CA GLY A 46 -16.86 0.31 4.25
C GLY A 46 -15.43 0.68 4.69
N VAL A 47 -14.41 0.23 3.96
CA VAL A 47 -13.03 0.70 4.17
C VAL A 47 -12.97 2.20 3.95
N THR A 48 -12.39 2.93 4.91
CA THR A 48 -12.22 4.39 4.82
C THR A 48 -10.81 4.77 4.37
N HIS A 49 -9.81 3.96 4.73
CA HIS A 49 -8.41 4.11 4.34
C HIS A 49 -7.91 2.79 3.79
N LEU A 50 -7.44 2.82 2.54
CA LEU A 50 -6.84 1.66 1.88
C LEU A 50 -5.37 1.94 1.61
N SER A 51 -4.47 1.15 2.23
CA SER A 51 -3.03 1.24 1.97
C SER A 51 -2.56 0.05 1.14
N LEU A 52 -1.90 0.32 0.02
CA LEU A 52 -1.40 -0.69 -0.91
C LEU A 52 0.13 -0.68 -0.95
N TRP A 53 0.74 -1.84 -0.74
CA TRP A 53 2.17 -2.01 -0.95
C TRP A 53 2.49 -2.09 -2.45
N GLY A 54 3.13 -1.06 -3.00
CA GLY A 54 3.56 -1.05 -4.40
C GLY A 54 4.95 -1.64 -4.58
N SER A 55 5.96 -1.16 -3.84
CA SER A 55 7.32 -1.70 -3.86
C SER A 55 8.11 -1.34 -2.63
N SER A 56 9.06 -2.21 -2.25
CA SER A 56 10.08 -1.88 -1.26
C SER A 56 11.26 -1.13 -1.91
N HIS A 57 12.00 -0.37 -1.09
CA HIS A 57 13.27 0.23 -1.50
C HIS A 57 14.24 -0.82 -2.08
N ALA A 58 14.39 -1.98 -1.45
CA ALA A 58 15.21 -3.09 -1.95
C ALA A 58 14.74 -3.61 -3.32
N ASN A 59 13.45 -3.53 -3.64
CA ASN A 59 12.95 -3.92 -4.95
C ASN A 59 13.36 -2.98 -6.07
N ILE A 60 13.58 -1.70 -5.78
CA ILE A 60 14.00 -0.68 -6.74
C ILE A 60 15.53 -0.66 -6.88
N ALA A 61 16.27 -0.72 -5.76
CA ALA A 61 17.71 -0.52 -5.71
C ALA A 61 18.53 -1.68 -6.34
N ASP A 62 18.06 -2.93 -6.28
CA ASP A 62 18.87 -4.13 -6.54
C ASP A 62 18.62 -4.81 -7.90
N ARG A 63 18.02 -4.12 -8.92
CA ARG A 63 17.52 -4.84 -10.09
C ARG A 63 18.04 -4.33 -11.44
N SER A 64 18.03 -5.26 -12.44
CA SER A 64 18.44 -4.98 -13.80
C SER A 64 17.65 -3.80 -14.42
N SER A 65 18.24 -3.12 -15.40
CA SER A 65 17.61 -2.03 -16.14
C SER A 65 16.27 -2.45 -16.80
N GLU A 66 16.16 -3.70 -17.25
CA GLU A 66 14.92 -4.24 -17.83
C GLU A 66 13.81 -4.37 -16.78
N PHE A 67 14.15 -4.86 -15.58
CA PHE A 67 13.21 -4.93 -14.47
C PHE A 67 12.71 -3.54 -14.09
N PHE A 68 13.64 -2.59 -13.86
CA PHE A 68 13.32 -1.22 -13.50
C PHE A 68 12.40 -0.57 -14.55
N SER A 69 12.76 -0.64 -15.83
CA SER A 69 11.95 -0.06 -16.91
C SER A 69 10.54 -0.64 -16.97
N SER A 70 10.41 -1.94 -16.65
CA SER A 70 9.10 -2.62 -16.67
C SER A 70 8.23 -2.24 -15.49
N ILE A 71 8.79 -2.13 -14.28
CA ILE A 71 8.04 -1.74 -13.08
C ILE A 71 7.69 -0.25 -13.10
N ASP A 72 8.61 0.62 -13.51
CA ASP A 72 8.37 2.07 -13.65
C ASP A 72 7.20 2.35 -14.59
N ARG A 73 7.20 1.70 -15.78
CA ARG A 73 6.08 1.81 -16.69
C ARG A 73 4.78 1.26 -16.11
N ALA A 74 4.85 0.09 -15.45
CA ALA A 74 3.65 -0.52 -14.86
C ALA A 74 3.05 0.37 -13.78
N PHE A 75 3.86 0.99 -12.94
CA PHE A 75 3.39 1.96 -11.94
C PHE A 75 2.72 3.15 -12.61
N ARG A 76 3.37 3.78 -13.59
CA ARG A 76 2.81 4.91 -14.33
C ARG A 76 1.45 4.58 -14.93
N ASP A 77 1.41 3.51 -15.75
CA ASP A 77 0.22 3.13 -16.51
C ASP A 77 -0.95 2.72 -15.58
N ASN A 78 -0.67 2.19 -14.41
CA ASN A 78 -1.71 1.76 -13.45
C ASN A 78 -2.14 2.84 -12.47
N VAL A 79 -1.26 3.74 -12.04
CA VAL A 79 -1.66 4.90 -11.22
C VAL A 79 -2.52 5.85 -12.04
N GLU A 80 -2.19 6.08 -13.33
CA GLU A 80 -3.04 6.85 -14.24
C GLU A 80 -4.44 6.25 -14.35
N LYS A 81 -4.55 4.94 -14.67
CA LYS A 81 -5.84 4.24 -14.74
C LYS A 81 -6.60 4.27 -13.42
N LEU A 82 -5.90 4.13 -12.31
CA LEU A 82 -6.52 4.14 -10.98
C LEU A 82 -7.10 5.52 -10.66
N SER A 83 -6.40 6.61 -11.01
CA SER A 83 -6.90 7.97 -10.82
C SER A 83 -8.13 8.31 -11.68
N ASP A 84 -8.32 7.57 -12.78
CA ASP A 84 -9.46 7.69 -13.69
C ASP A 84 -10.60 6.69 -13.37
N ASN A 85 -10.39 5.80 -12.37
CA ASN A 85 -11.40 4.83 -12.01
C ASN A 85 -12.66 5.53 -11.46
N PRO A 86 -13.87 5.18 -11.94
CA PRO A 86 -15.12 5.72 -11.41
C PRO A 86 -15.31 5.59 -9.89
N ALA A 87 -14.69 4.60 -9.25
CA ALA A 87 -14.69 4.45 -7.79
C ALA A 87 -14.06 5.64 -7.06
N ILE A 88 -13.07 6.30 -7.67
CA ILE A 88 -12.42 7.49 -7.10
C ILE A 88 -13.42 8.64 -6.94
N GLU A 89 -14.27 8.86 -7.94
CA GLU A 89 -15.34 9.85 -7.86
C GLU A 89 -16.48 9.38 -6.94
N LYS A 90 -16.96 8.15 -7.14
CA LYS A 90 -18.07 7.53 -6.41
C LYS A 90 -17.92 7.60 -4.90
N TYR A 91 -16.71 7.36 -4.40
CA TYR A 91 -16.40 7.33 -2.96
C TYR A 91 -15.64 8.58 -2.48
N ASP A 92 -15.48 9.59 -3.34
CA ASP A 92 -14.75 10.83 -3.02
C ASP A 92 -13.33 10.54 -2.50
N VAL A 93 -12.55 9.76 -3.26
CA VAL A 93 -11.26 9.20 -2.82
C VAL A 93 -10.12 10.18 -3.06
N HIS A 94 -9.36 10.52 -2.01
CA HIS A 94 -8.05 11.16 -2.09
C HIS A 94 -6.98 10.09 -2.34
N ILE A 95 -6.16 10.25 -3.38
CA ILE A 95 -5.01 9.39 -3.67
C ILE A 95 -3.75 10.04 -3.12
N ASN A 96 -3.00 9.27 -2.33
CA ASN A 96 -1.68 9.65 -1.85
C ASN A 96 -0.63 8.60 -2.21
N ILE A 97 0.61 9.01 -2.48
CA ILE A 97 1.73 8.12 -2.82
C ILE A 97 2.90 8.43 -1.90
N ILE A 98 3.28 7.45 -1.08
CA ILE A 98 4.27 7.59 -0.01
C ILE A 98 5.52 6.77 -0.32
N GLY A 99 6.69 7.33 0.00
CA GLY A 99 8.01 6.71 -0.18
C GLY A 99 8.97 7.61 -0.94
N GLU A 100 10.12 7.07 -1.34
CA GLU A 100 11.21 7.85 -1.97
C GLU A 100 11.14 7.81 -3.51
N TRP A 101 9.95 7.59 -4.04
CA TRP A 101 9.67 7.42 -5.46
C TRP A 101 10.06 8.63 -6.33
N ARG A 102 10.10 9.85 -5.78
CA ARG A 102 10.52 11.06 -6.51
C ARG A 102 11.97 10.99 -6.95
N ASP A 103 12.81 10.34 -6.15
CA ASP A 103 14.25 10.22 -6.39
C ASP A 103 14.59 8.97 -7.21
N SER A 104 13.73 7.96 -7.18
CA SER A 104 14.02 6.63 -7.73
C SER A 104 13.33 6.33 -9.07
N LEU A 105 12.20 6.96 -9.39
CA LEU A 105 11.46 6.70 -10.63
C LEU A 105 11.81 7.70 -11.73
N THR A 106 11.41 7.36 -12.97
CA THR A 106 11.65 8.28 -14.10
C THR A 106 10.83 9.56 -13.97
N PRO A 107 11.32 10.72 -14.49
CA PRO A 107 10.59 11.99 -14.44
C PRO A 107 9.17 11.90 -14.99
N LYS A 108 8.96 11.09 -16.02
CA LYS A 108 7.63 10.86 -16.61
C LYS A 108 6.68 10.15 -15.63
N THR A 109 7.18 9.20 -14.86
CA THR A 109 6.36 8.49 -13.87
C THR A 109 6.10 9.38 -12.66
N VAL A 110 7.09 10.17 -12.23
CA VAL A 110 6.93 11.20 -11.20
C VAL A 110 5.83 12.19 -11.58
N GLU A 111 5.83 12.70 -12.81
CA GLU A 111 4.80 13.63 -13.31
C GLU A 111 3.38 13.01 -13.22
N VAL A 112 3.20 11.77 -13.66
CA VAL A 112 1.89 11.09 -13.58
C VAL A 112 1.43 10.92 -12.13
N PHE A 113 2.33 10.61 -11.22
CA PHE A 113 2.00 10.48 -9.80
C PHE A 113 1.58 11.80 -9.17
N GLU A 114 2.31 12.88 -9.45
CA GLU A 114 1.95 14.23 -9.00
C GLU A 114 0.59 14.68 -9.56
N GLN A 115 0.31 14.34 -10.83
CA GLN A 115 -0.99 14.64 -11.44
C GLN A 115 -2.13 13.85 -10.76
N ALA A 116 -1.94 12.57 -10.44
CA ALA A 116 -2.93 11.75 -9.75
C ALA A 116 -3.23 12.28 -8.34
N ILE A 117 -2.19 12.67 -7.59
CA ILE A 117 -2.31 13.30 -6.27
C ILE A 117 -3.07 14.63 -6.38
N ALA A 118 -2.63 15.52 -7.27
CA ALA A 118 -3.23 16.84 -7.44
C ALA A 118 -4.69 16.77 -7.88
N LYS A 119 -5.02 15.85 -8.79
CA LYS A 119 -6.38 15.62 -9.31
C LYS A 119 -7.36 15.24 -8.19
N THR A 120 -6.90 14.55 -7.16
CA THR A 120 -7.75 14.06 -6.07
C THR A 120 -7.57 14.83 -4.75
N ALA A 121 -6.72 15.83 -4.69
CA ALA A 121 -6.36 16.57 -3.47
C ALA A 121 -7.53 17.27 -2.77
N HIS A 122 -8.62 17.58 -3.51
CA HIS A 122 -9.82 18.22 -2.98
C HIS A 122 -10.81 17.23 -2.35
N ARG A 123 -10.57 15.92 -2.49
CA ARG A 123 -11.45 14.86 -2.02
C ARG A 123 -11.16 14.50 -0.57
N ALA A 124 -12.16 14.12 0.20
CA ALA A 124 -12.06 13.87 1.63
C ALA A 124 -12.94 12.71 2.14
N GLY A 125 -13.61 11.98 1.25
CA GLY A 125 -14.51 10.89 1.65
C GLY A 125 -13.78 9.62 2.04
N ARG A 126 -12.76 9.22 1.27
CA ARG A 126 -11.91 8.04 1.47
C ARG A 126 -10.46 8.38 1.16
N GLU A 127 -9.55 7.54 1.66
CA GLU A 127 -8.11 7.67 1.40
C GLU A 127 -7.58 6.40 0.73
N LEU A 128 -6.84 6.57 -0.37
CA LEU A 128 -6.07 5.51 -1.01
C LEU A 128 -4.59 5.88 -0.96
N THR A 129 -3.81 5.17 -0.15
CA THR A 129 -2.37 5.37 -0.01
C THR A 129 -1.61 4.26 -0.72
N ILE A 130 -0.74 4.61 -1.67
CA ILE A 130 0.11 3.66 -2.37
C ILE A 130 1.56 3.85 -1.90
N LEU A 131 2.19 2.79 -1.39
CA LEU A 131 3.56 2.86 -0.88
C LEU A 131 4.53 2.36 -1.94
N ILE A 132 5.35 3.27 -2.50
CA ILE A 132 6.29 3.00 -3.60
C ILE A 132 7.69 3.45 -3.20
N ASP A 133 8.68 2.57 -3.42
CA ASP A 133 10.04 2.76 -2.92
C ASP A 133 10.06 3.02 -1.40
N TYR A 134 9.25 2.25 -0.69
CA TYR A 134 9.02 2.43 0.73
C TYR A 134 9.84 1.43 1.57
N SER A 135 10.24 1.89 2.74
CA SER A 135 10.81 1.06 3.80
C SER A 135 10.45 1.66 5.16
N GLY A 136 9.82 0.87 6.02
CA GLY A 136 9.51 1.30 7.38
C GLY A 136 10.76 1.64 8.22
N THR A 137 11.91 1.00 7.93
CA THR A 137 13.19 1.39 8.55
C THR A 137 13.62 2.79 8.12
N ARG A 138 13.51 3.11 6.83
CA ARG A 138 13.85 4.45 6.33
C ARG A 138 12.89 5.50 6.84
N GLU A 139 11.60 5.21 6.86
CA GLU A 139 10.59 6.09 7.47
C GLU A 139 10.90 6.39 8.94
N ARG A 140 11.16 5.35 9.77
CA ARG A 140 11.55 5.55 11.18
C ARG A 140 12.82 6.35 11.32
N THR A 141 13.82 6.09 10.49
CA THR A 141 15.08 6.85 10.48
C THR A 141 14.82 8.31 10.14
N ALA A 142 14.04 8.61 9.11
CA ALA A 142 13.69 9.98 8.71
C ALA A 142 12.91 10.72 9.81
N ALA A 143 11.92 10.07 10.43
CA ALA A 143 11.18 10.65 11.56
C ALA A 143 12.08 10.96 12.75
N THR A 144 12.99 10.03 13.09
CA THR A 144 13.98 10.23 14.18
C THR A 144 14.95 11.36 13.87
N GLN A 145 15.50 11.43 12.67
CA GLN A 145 16.38 12.52 12.24
C GLN A 145 15.68 13.87 12.29
N SER A 146 14.42 13.92 11.83
CA SER A 146 13.61 15.15 11.92
C SER A 146 13.38 15.59 13.36
N LEU A 147 13.16 14.65 14.29
CA LEU A 147 13.00 14.94 15.71
C LEU A 147 14.29 15.45 16.34
N ILE A 148 15.44 14.87 15.98
CA ILE A 148 16.76 15.31 16.47
C ILE A 148 17.09 16.72 15.96
N ALA A 149 16.74 17.04 14.72
CA ALA A 149 16.99 18.33 14.10
C ALA A 149 16.13 19.47 14.70
N ASP A 150 14.95 19.14 15.22
CA ASP A 150 14.04 20.10 15.86
C ASP A 150 13.40 19.49 17.12
N PRO A 151 14.10 19.50 18.26
CA PRO A 151 13.66 18.85 19.49
C PRO A 151 12.66 19.68 20.33
N THR A 152 12.23 20.83 19.87
CA THR A 152 11.58 21.88 20.70
C THR A 152 10.07 21.69 20.90
N GLN A 153 9.54 20.49 21.05
CA GLN A 153 8.10 20.26 21.25
C GLN A 153 7.80 19.59 22.59
N ASP A 154 6.85 20.16 23.34
CA ASP A 154 6.35 19.65 24.63
C ASP A 154 5.35 18.48 24.48
N SER A 155 5.49 17.63 23.46
CA SER A 155 4.63 16.47 23.24
C SER A 155 5.38 15.16 23.55
N PRO A 156 4.69 14.08 23.93
CA PRO A 156 5.32 12.77 24.10
C PRO A 156 6.11 12.34 22.85
N VAL A 157 7.30 11.77 23.05
CA VAL A 157 8.22 11.37 21.95
C VAL A 157 7.54 10.47 20.92
N GLU A 158 6.67 9.57 21.36
CA GLU A 158 5.90 8.68 20.47
C GLU A 158 5.01 9.47 19.51
N GLN A 159 4.26 10.46 20.02
CA GLN A 159 3.42 11.32 19.21
C GLN A 159 4.25 12.18 18.23
N LEU A 160 5.41 12.67 18.68
CA LEU A 160 6.33 13.42 17.83
C LEU A 160 6.91 12.57 16.72
N LEU A 161 7.35 11.35 17.00
CA LEU A 161 7.84 10.42 15.98
C LEU A 161 6.75 10.09 14.95
N ARG A 162 5.54 9.82 15.41
CA ARG A 162 4.39 9.55 14.54
C ARG A 162 4.08 10.78 13.65
N SER A 163 3.98 11.95 14.21
CA SER A 163 3.67 13.19 13.46
C SER A 163 4.72 13.56 12.41
N ARG A 164 5.97 13.10 12.59
CA ARG A 164 7.09 13.32 11.67
C ARG A 164 7.32 12.15 10.71
N SER A 165 6.58 11.05 10.86
CA SER A 165 6.65 9.93 9.94
C SER A 165 5.87 10.22 8.65
N TRP A 166 6.22 9.52 7.58
CA TRP A 166 5.57 9.72 6.28
C TRP A 166 4.10 9.29 6.28
N THR A 167 3.77 8.27 7.08
CA THR A 167 2.43 7.68 7.16
C THR A 167 1.66 8.08 8.43
N GLY A 168 2.24 8.88 9.31
CA GLY A 168 1.70 9.16 10.65
C GLY A 168 0.37 9.92 10.69
N TYR A 169 -0.02 10.55 9.59
CA TYR A 169 -1.33 11.20 9.44
C TYR A 169 -2.48 10.19 9.23
N LEU A 170 -2.17 8.96 8.82
CA LEU A 170 -3.16 7.90 8.66
C LEU A 170 -3.60 7.36 10.03
N PRO A 171 -4.84 6.84 10.15
CA PRO A 171 -5.26 6.10 11.34
C PRO A 171 -4.48 4.78 11.48
N ASP A 172 -4.53 4.18 12.67
CA ASP A 172 -3.97 2.85 12.90
C ASP A 172 -4.62 1.83 11.96
N VAL A 173 -3.82 0.85 11.53
CA VAL A 173 -4.28 -0.22 10.65
C VAL A 173 -5.13 -1.20 11.44
N ASP A 174 -6.29 -1.50 10.93
CA ASP A 174 -7.20 -2.48 11.51
C ASP A 174 -6.92 -3.90 11.02
N LEU A 175 -6.69 -4.05 9.70
CA LEU A 175 -6.47 -5.35 9.05
C LEU A 175 -5.37 -5.24 8.00
N ILE A 176 -4.42 -6.19 8.05
CA ILE A 176 -3.42 -6.39 7.00
C ILE A 176 -3.74 -7.69 6.28
N ILE A 177 -3.88 -7.63 4.96
CA ILE A 177 -3.97 -8.80 4.10
C ILE A 177 -2.65 -8.95 3.34
N ARG A 178 -1.97 -10.09 3.47
CA ARG A 178 -0.79 -10.40 2.67
C ARG A 178 -0.96 -11.73 1.96
N THR A 179 -1.05 -11.68 0.65
CA THR A 179 -1.02 -12.87 -0.20
C THR A 179 0.38 -13.46 -0.28
N GLY A 180 0.50 -14.72 -0.65
CA GLY A 180 1.79 -15.37 -0.90
C GLY A 180 2.69 -15.59 0.32
N ALA A 181 2.20 -15.41 1.54
CA ALA A 181 2.98 -15.53 2.77
C ALA A 181 2.41 -16.52 3.80
N TRP A 182 1.47 -17.37 3.42
CA TRP A 182 0.81 -18.31 4.36
C TRP A 182 1.77 -19.33 4.98
N GLN A 183 2.87 -19.68 4.31
CA GLN A 183 3.89 -20.60 4.84
C GLN A 183 4.95 -19.90 5.71
N ASP A 184 5.07 -18.58 5.61
CA ASP A 184 5.99 -17.75 6.39
C ASP A 184 5.28 -16.42 6.71
N PRO A 185 4.29 -16.46 7.65
CA PRO A 185 3.47 -15.29 8.00
C PRO A 185 4.30 -14.22 8.72
N HIS A 186 4.51 -13.07 8.07
CA HIS A 186 5.19 -11.92 8.67
C HIS A 186 4.80 -10.62 7.96
N ASN A 187 5.02 -9.49 8.63
CA ASN A 187 4.97 -8.17 8.00
C ASN A 187 6.19 -7.98 7.09
N SER A 188 6.08 -7.19 6.01
CA SER A 188 7.16 -6.98 5.03
C SER A 188 7.84 -5.63 5.26
N ALA A 189 9.19 -5.61 5.30
CA ALA A 189 10.04 -4.42 5.33
C ALA A 189 9.57 -3.29 6.27
N GLY A 190 8.89 -3.64 7.36
CA GLY A 190 8.32 -2.70 8.33
C GLY A 190 7.13 -1.90 7.77
N PHE A 191 6.32 -2.51 6.90
CA PHE A 191 5.13 -1.89 6.31
C PHE A 191 4.26 -1.23 7.37
N LEU A 192 4.03 0.09 7.23
CA LEU A 192 3.21 0.92 8.12
C LEU A 192 3.60 0.80 9.60
N SER A 193 4.89 0.71 9.90
CA SER A 193 5.43 0.29 11.20
C SER A 193 5.05 1.19 12.40
N PHE A 194 4.54 2.39 12.18
CA PHE A 194 3.99 3.26 13.22
C PHE A 194 2.48 3.05 13.45
N LEU A 195 1.82 2.19 12.67
CA LEU A 195 0.36 2.09 12.60
C LEU A 195 -0.17 0.66 12.81
N VAL A 196 0.70 -0.33 13.07
CA VAL A 196 0.32 -1.76 13.02
C VAL A 196 0.34 -2.49 14.35
N ASP A 197 0.52 -1.77 15.46
CA ASP A 197 0.69 -2.38 16.80
C ASP A 197 -0.50 -3.29 17.18
N GLU A 198 -1.73 -2.88 16.86
CA GLU A 198 -2.97 -3.62 17.14
C GLU A 198 -3.62 -4.19 15.87
N ALA A 199 -2.89 -4.20 14.74
CA ALA A 199 -3.42 -4.70 13.48
C ALA A 199 -3.66 -6.21 13.53
N GLN A 200 -4.79 -6.66 12.97
CA GLN A 200 -5.02 -8.07 12.70
C GLN A 200 -4.48 -8.45 11.32
N TYR A 201 -4.10 -9.72 11.16
CA TYR A 201 -3.52 -10.21 9.92
C TYR A 201 -4.37 -11.31 9.29
N SER A 202 -4.40 -11.32 7.94
CA SER A 202 -4.90 -12.40 7.12
C SER A 202 -3.83 -12.80 6.10
N PHE A 203 -3.49 -14.11 6.05
CA PHE A 203 -2.52 -14.68 5.12
C PHE A 203 -3.19 -15.76 4.27
N PRO A 204 -4.02 -15.38 3.26
CA PRO A 204 -4.73 -16.35 2.45
C PRO A 204 -3.77 -17.23 1.62
N GLU A 205 -4.10 -18.53 1.48
CA GLU A 205 -3.28 -19.54 0.77
C GLU A 205 -3.34 -19.38 -0.75
N LEU A 206 -2.99 -18.21 -1.25
CA LEU A 206 -2.95 -17.91 -2.68
C LEU A 206 -1.91 -16.85 -3.01
N LEU A 207 -1.62 -16.70 -4.29
CA LEU A 207 -0.72 -15.68 -4.82
C LEU A 207 -1.55 -14.48 -5.33
N TRP A 208 -0.96 -13.27 -5.30
CA TRP A 208 -1.69 -12.03 -5.59
C TRP A 208 -2.53 -12.06 -6.90
N PRO A 209 -2.05 -12.59 -8.06
CA PRO A 209 -2.86 -12.57 -9.27
C PRO A 209 -4.16 -13.39 -9.23
N ASP A 210 -4.32 -14.24 -8.20
CA ASP A 210 -5.53 -15.03 -7.97
C ASP A 210 -6.42 -14.44 -6.86
N PHE A 211 -6.03 -13.29 -6.28
CA PHE A 211 -6.81 -12.58 -5.28
C PHE A 211 -8.02 -11.90 -5.93
N THR A 212 -9.22 -12.19 -5.44
CA THR A 212 -10.48 -11.74 -6.05
C THR A 212 -11.27 -10.80 -5.13
N PRO A 213 -12.18 -9.97 -5.69
CA PRO A 213 -13.14 -9.19 -4.91
C PRO A 213 -13.95 -10.03 -3.92
N ALA A 214 -14.46 -11.19 -4.34
CA ALA A 214 -15.24 -12.08 -3.47
C ALA A 214 -14.44 -12.52 -2.24
N LEU A 215 -13.17 -12.90 -2.43
CA LEU A 215 -12.29 -13.29 -1.31
C LEU A 215 -12.01 -12.09 -0.39
N LEU A 216 -11.86 -10.89 -0.93
CA LEU A 216 -11.71 -9.68 -0.09
C LEU A 216 -12.95 -9.48 0.79
N THR A 217 -14.16 -9.59 0.23
CA THR A 217 -15.41 -9.50 0.99
C THR A 217 -15.47 -10.56 2.10
N ASP A 218 -15.10 -11.82 1.80
CA ASP A 218 -15.09 -12.91 2.79
C ASP A 218 -14.10 -12.61 3.94
N ILE A 219 -12.89 -12.11 3.63
CA ILE A 219 -11.88 -11.76 4.64
C ILE A 219 -12.36 -10.59 5.51
N ILE A 220 -12.98 -9.56 4.92
CA ILE A 220 -13.52 -8.42 5.68
C ILE A 220 -14.70 -8.88 6.54
N SER A 221 -15.55 -9.76 6.05
CA SER A 221 -16.66 -10.35 6.82
C SER A 221 -16.15 -11.16 8.02
N ASP A 222 -15.15 -12.03 7.81
CA ASP A 222 -14.50 -12.77 8.89
C ASP A 222 -13.90 -11.81 9.93
N TYR A 223 -13.14 -10.80 9.49
CA TYR A 223 -12.59 -9.77 10.37
C TYR A 223 -13.66 -9.07 11.20
N ASN A 224 -14.78 -8.68 10.60
CA ASN A 224 -15.89 -8.01 11.29
C ASN A 224 -16.60 -8.91 12.30
N SER A 225 -16.53 -10.23 12.13
CA SER A 225 -17.10 -11.22 13.05
C SER A 225 -16.23 -11.49 14.28
N ARG A 226 -14.95 -11.10 14.28
CA ARG A 226 -14.00 -11.37 15.35
C ARG A 226 -14.26 -10.50 16.59
N GLU A 227 -14.20 -11.10 17.78
CA GLU A 227 -14.18 -10.35 19.04
C GLU A 227 -12.85 -9.59 19.18
N ARG A 228 -12.92 -8.26 19.26
CA ARG A 228 -11.76 -7.42 19.57
C ARG A 228 -11.59 -7.28 21.07
N ARG A 229 -10.68 -8.01 21.66
CA ARG A 229 -10.45 -7.96 23.11
C ARG A 229 -9.60 -6.77 23.58
N ARG A 230 -8.88 -6.07 22.75
CA ARG A 230 -8.05 -4.87 23.02
C ARG A 230 -7.58 -4.75 24.49
N GLY A 231 -7.04 -5.85 25.06
CA GLY A 231 -6.54 -5.87 26.41
C GLY A 231 -7.60 -5.82 27.54
N LYS A 232 -8.88 -6.09 27.27
CA LYS A 232 -9.96 -6.22 28.26
C LYS A 232 -10.27 -7.67 28.54
#